data_74d65cad96a7a6b9b19c9ad1f549797b
#
_entry.id   74d65cad96a7a6b9b19c9ad1f549797b
#
_cell.length_a   1.000
_cell.length_b   1.000
_cell.length_c   1.000
_cell.angle_alpha   90.00
_cell.angle_beta   90.00
_cell.angle_gamma   90.00
#
_symmetry.space_group_name_H-M   'P 1'
#
loop_
_entity.id
_entity.type
_entity.pdbx_description
1 polymer ?
#
loop_
_entity_poly.entity_id
_entity_poly.type
_entity_poly.pdbx_seq_one_letter_code
_entity_poly.pdbx_strand_id
1 'polypeptide(L)'
;YTGWLLHGTKGGLAAGIFFVLPSVLILLLLSIIYVTFGDLPWVSALFQGLKPAVVAIVILAMIKIAKKSLVTNYHYIIALLSFIAIYFYNISFPLIILGTIVFALVHHKWINKSNNQSNQNSAINQDEKGYYLTTSSVIPHAGFQLKRLVSQIALFAILWVAPLLLFYSLSSNFSFWQQLSLFFTQAAFVTFGGAYAVLPYVAQQAVENFQWLSSAQMIDGLALGETTPGPLIMVLAFVGFMGGYQAFGSSLLAGSLGLLTTTYYTFLPCFLFIFAGAPIIEKTQHNTHIKHILSFVTAAVTGVILNLTLYFAEAVIFGKTAENLLSINWHEVQWLNVIWIVISVIALYRFKIDMLIWLAVSAIFGLTTYFIA
;
A
#
# COMPACT_ATOMS: atom_id res chain seq x y z
N TYR A 1 -3.81 15.87 6.40
CA TYR A 1 -3.94 16.25 7.81
C TYR A 1 -3.51 17.71 8.03
N THR A 2 -2.32 18.13 7.59
CA THR A 2 -1.83 19.51 7.75
C THR A 2 -2.80 20.57 7.20
N GLY A 3 -3.37 20.34 6.02
CA GLY A 3 -4.39 21.24 5.47
C GLY A 3 -5.65 21.33 6.33
N TRP A 4 -6.03 20.23 7.01
CA TRP A 4 -7.14 20.23 7.95
C TRP A 4 -6.78 21.02 9.24
N LEU A 5 -5.57 20.86 9.76
CA LEU A 5 -5.11 21.62 10.92
C LEU A 5 -5.16 23.13 10.66
N LEU A 6 -4.71 23.59 9.47
CA LEU A 6 -4.62 25.01 9.13
C LEU A 6 -5.97 25.64 8.76
N HIS A 7 -6.78 24.94 7.95
CA HIS A 7 -7.99 25.49 7.34
C HIS A 7 -9.25 24.65 7.49
N GLY A 8 -9.26 23.71 8.45
CA GLY A 8 -10.40 22.83 8.73
C GLY A 8 -10.72 21.89 7.54
N THR A 9 -12.01 21.55 7.41
CA THR A 9 -12.46 20.57 6.41
C THR A 9 -12.13 20.99 4.96
N LYS A 10 -12.28 22.29 4.63
CA LYS A 10 -11.96 22.81 3.28
C LYS A 10 -10.48 22.64 2.94
N GLY A 11 -9.59 22.97 3.87
CA GLY A 11 -8.15 22.79 3.68
C GLY A 11 -7.76 21.32 3.59
N GLY A 12 -8.36 20.46 4.39
CA GLY A 12 -8.14 19.02 4.32
C GLY A 12 -8.57 18.41 2.99
N LEU A 13 -9.75 18.80 2.47
CA LEU A 13 -10.25 18.36 1.15
C LEU A 13 -9.34 18.86 0.03
N ALA A 14 -9.03 20.16 -0.01
CA ALA A 14 -8.18 20.73 -1.05
C ALA A 14 -6.81 20.04 -1.07
N ALA A 15 -6.13 19.95 0.09
CA ALA A 15 -4.82 19.31 0.18
C ALA A 15 -4.87 17.83 -0.25
N GLY A 16 -5.89 17.08 0.16
CA GLY A 16 -6.04 15.66 -0.21
C GLY A 16 -6.31 15.47 -1.70
N ILE A 17 -7.21 16.25 -2.28
CA ILE A 17 -7.55 16.16 -3.71
C ILE A 17 -6.32 16.52 -4.57
N PHE A 18 -5.66 17.65 -4.29
CA PHE A 18 -4.47 18.06 -5.05
C PHE A 18 -3.27 17.13 -4.86
N PHE A 19 -3.21 16.38 -3.77
CA PHE A 19 -2.18 15.36 -3.57
C PHE A 19 -2.43 14.10 -4.41
N VAL A 20 -3.69 13.71 -4.62
CA VAL A 20 -4.05 12.48 -5.32
C VAL A 20 -4.29 12.71 -6.82
N LEU A 21 -4.85 13.86 -7.21
CA LEU A 21 -5.28 14.15 -8.58
C LEU A 21 -4.18 14.00 -9.64
N PRO A 22 -2.94 14.51 -9.45
CA PRO A 22 -1.88 14.31 -10.43
C PRO A 22 -1.58 12.83 -10.68
N SER A 23 -1.51 12.03 -9.62
CA SER A 23 -1.27 10.59 -9.72
C SER A 23 -2.39 9.87 -10.47
N VAL A 24 -3.65 10.25 -10.23
CA VAL A 24 -4.81 9.68 -10.95
C VAL A 24 -4.68 9.90 -12.44
N LEU A 25 -4.38 11.14 -12.86
CA LEU A 25 -4.27 11.48 -14.27
C LEU A 25 -3.09 10.77 -14.95
N ILE A 26 -1.93 10.73 -14.29
CA ILE A 26 -0.74 10.09 -14.84
C ILE A 26 -0.95 8.57 -14.91
N LEU A 27 -1.42 7.93 -13.83
CA LEU A 27 -1.68 6.49 -13.85
C LEU A 27 -2.78 6.09 -14.82
N LEU A 28 -3.81 6.91 -14.99
CA LEU A 28 -4.83 6.67 -15.99
C LEU A 28 -4.22 6.64 -17.39
N LEU A 29 -3.42 7.65 -17.72
CA LEU A 29 -2.71 7.71 -19.00
C LEU A 29 -1.78 6.52 -19.19
N LEU A 30 -0.94 6.20 -18.19
CA LEU A 30 -0.01 5.08 -18.23
C LEU A 30 -0.73 3.74 -18.33
N SER A 31 -1.88 3.56 -17.65
CA SER A 31 -2.68 2.34 -17.73
C SER A 31 -3.28 2.14 -19.12
N ILE A 32 -3.77 3.22 -19.75
CA ILE A 32 -4.27 3.17 -21.12
C ILE A 32 -3.14 2.81 -22.09
N ILE A 33 -1.97 3.46 -21.96
CA ILE A 33 -0.78 3.15 -22.78
C ILE A 33 -0.37 1.70 -22.57
N TYR A 34 -0.36 1.22 -21.33
CA TYR A 34 0.01 -0.15 -20.99
C TYR A 34 -0.85 -1.19 -21.70
N VAL A 35 -2.19 -1.08 -21.65
CA VAL A 35 -3.08 -2.07 -22.28
C VAL A 35 -3.17 -1.91 -23.79
N THR A 36 -2.84 -0.72 -24.34
CA THR A 36 -2.91 -0.47 -25.79
C THR A 36 -1.63 -0.88 -26.50
N PHE A 37 -0.47 -0.66 -25.87
CA PHE A 37 0.86 -0.84 -26.48
C PHE A 37 1.72 -1.86 -25.76
N GLY A 38 1.28 -2.42 -24.63
CA GLY A 38 2.07 -3.35 -23.80
C GLY A 38 2.50 -4.62 -24.53
N ASP A 39 1.72 -5.07 -25.51
CA ASP A 39 2.03 -6.25 -26.33
C ASP A 39 3.09 -5.99 -27.43
N LEU A 40 3.46 -4.72 -27.65
CA LEU A 40 4.55 -4.41 -28.59
C LEU A 40 5.88 -4.94 -28.03
N PRO A 41 6.70 -5.65 -28.83
CA PRO A 41 7.90 -6.32 -28.33
C PRO A 41 8.87 -5.39 -27.59
N TRP A 42 9.07 -4.17 -28.08
CA TRP A 42 9.96 -3.19 -27.44
C TRP A 42 9.37 -2.61 -26.14
N VAL A 43 8.03 -2.47 -26.04
CA VAL A 43 7.36 -2.04 -24.79
C VAL A 43 7.43 -3.14 -23.74
N SER A 44 7.15 -4.38 -24.15
CA SER A 44 7.31 -5.56 -23.29
C SER A 44 8.73 -5.67 -22.74
N ALA A 45 9.73 -5.40 -23.57
CA ALA A 45 11.14 -5.40 -23.17
C ALA A 45 11.47 -4.33 -22.11
N LEU A 46 10.89 -3.12 -22.21
CA LEU A 46 10.99 -2.10 -21.17
C LEU A 46 10.51 -2.63 -19.83
N PHE A 47 9.31 -3.23 -19.79
CA PHE A 47 8.75 -3.78 -18.56
C PHE A 47 9.53 -4.97 -18.03
N GLN A 48 10.09 -5.83 -18.89
CA GLN A 48 10.97 -6.92 -18.49
C GLN A 48 12.22 -6.41 -17.76
N GLY A 49 12.81 -5.31 -18.22
CA GLY A 49 13.93 -4.67 -17.51
C GLY A 49 13.52 -4.00 -16.18
N LEU A 50 12.30 -3.49 -16.08
CA LEU A 50 11.80 -2.86 -14.85
C LEU A 50 11.53 -3.87 -13.74
N LYS A 51 11.03 -5.07 -14.05
CA LYS A 51 10.61 -6.08 -13.06
C LYS A 51 11.67 -6.41 -12.01
N PRO A 52 12.93 -6.71 -12.36
CA PRO A 52 13.98 -6.97 -11.37
C PRO A 52 14.30 -5.77 -10.49
N ALA A 53 14.25 -4.55 -11.04
CA ALA A 53 14.47 -3.33 -10.27
C ALA A 53 13.33 -3.10 -9.24
N VAL A 54 12.09 -3.38 -9.62
CA VAL A 54 10.92 -3.31 -8.72
C VAL A 54 11.05 -4.30 -7.57
N VAL A 55 11.49 -5.54 -7.84
CA VAL A 55 11.78 -6.52 -6.77
C VAL A 55 12.83 -5.96 -5.80
N ALA A 56 13.90 -5.36 -6.31
CA ALA A 56 14.92 -4.72 -5.47
C ALA A 56 14.36 -3.57 -4.62
N ILE A 57 13.45 -2.75 -5.17
CA ILE A 57 12.77 -1.67 -4.43
C ILE A 57 11.94 -2.26 -3.29
N VAL A 58 11.17 -3.31 -3.54
CA VAL A 58 10.36 -3.98 -2.49
C VAL A 58 11.25 -4.58 -1.40
N ILE A 59 12.37 -5.22 -1.76
CA ILE A 59 13.38 -5.71 -0.80
C ILE A 59 13.88 -4.57 0.10
N LEU A 60 14.23 -3.44 -0.48
CA LEU A 60 14.72 -2.28 0.26
C LEU A 60 13.66 -1.64 1.15
N ALA A 61 12.42 -1.56 0.66
CA ALA A 61 11.27 -1.12 1.45
C ALA A 61 11.05 -2.04 2.66
N MET A 62 11.08 -3.35 2.46
CA MET A 62 11.01 -4.35 3.52
C MET A 62 12.13 -4.14 4.57
N ILE A 63 13.37 -4.02 4.14
CA ILE A 63 14.52 -3.79 5.04
C ILE A 63 14.34 -2.49 5.84
N LYS A 64 13.88 -1.41 5.19
CA LYS A 64 13.63 -0.12 5.84
C LYS A 64 12.54 -0.21 6.90
N ILE A 65 11.45 -0.90 6.60
CA ILE A 65 10.33 -1.11 7.53
C ILE A 65 10.80 -2.03 8.67
N ALA A 66 11.48 -3.14 8.38
CA ALA A 66 12.02 -4.08 9.36
C ALA A 66 12.93 -3.38 10.38
N LYS A 67 13.87 -2.56 9.92
CA LYS A 67 14.78 -1.79 10.79
C LYS A 67 14.04 -0.85 11.75
N LYS A 68 12.87 -0.34 11.35
CA LYS A 68 12.08 0.57 12.16
C LYS A 68 11.12 -0.15 13.10
N SER A 69 10.58 -1.31 12.69
CA SER A 69 9.51 -2.01 13.39
C SER A 69 10.01 -3.14 14.31
N LEU A 70 11.12 -3.80 13.95
CA LEU A 70 11.63 -4.95 14.68
C LEU A 70 12.63 -4.51 15.76
N VAL A 71 12.09 -4.04 16.89
CA VAL A 71 12.91 -3.48 18.00
C VAL A 71 13.14 -4.50 19.12
N THR A 72 12.21 -5.42 19.37
CA THR A 72 12.27 -6.40 20.45
C THR A 72 12.16 -7.83 19.90
N ASN A 73 12.60 -8.83 20.67
CA ASN A 73 12.48 -10.24 20.29
C ASN A 73 11.03 -10.64 19.95
N TYR A 74 10.05 -10.07 20.65
CA TYR A 74 8.62 -10.33 20.37
C TYR A 74 8.22 -9.83 18.98
N HIS A 75 8.77 -8.70 18.51
CA HIS A 75 8.51 -8.20 17.17
C HIS A 75 9.05 -9.16 16.10
N TYR A 76 10.25 -9.73 16.28
CA TYR A 76 10.80 -10.73 15.37
C TYR A 76 9.94 -12.00 15.33
N ILE A 77 9.48 -12.47 16.50
CA ILE A 77 8.60 -13.65 16.58
C ILE A 77 7.29 -13.40 15.83
N ILE A 78 6.66 -12.23 16.02
CA ILE A 78 5.40 -11.89 15.36
C ILE A 78 5.60 -11.74 13.85
N ALA A 79 6.67 -11.10 13.40
CA ALA A 79 6.98 -11.01 11.98
C ALA A 79 7.16 -12.40 11.34
N LEU A 80 7.89 -13.30 12.02
CA LEU A 80 8.09 -14.66 11.57
C LEU A 80 6.78 -15.45 11.54
N LEU A 81 5.98 -15.37 12.60
CA LEU A 81 4.68 -16.05 12.66
C LEU A 81 3.72 -15.53 11.58
N SER A 82 3.70 -14.21 11.32
CA SER A 82 2.89 -13.61 10.28
C SER A 82 3.32 -14.07 8.88
N PHE A 83 4.63 -14.18 8.65
CA PHE A 83 5.18 -14.75 7.42
C PHE A 83 4.76 -16.22 7.25
N ILE A 84 4.94 -17.06 8.27
CA ILE A 84 4.54 -18.47 8.25
C ILE A 84 3.03 -18.61 7.99
N ALA A 85 2.22 -17.79 8.66
CA ALA A 85 0.77 -17.82 8.56
C ALA A 85 0.28 -17.51 7.13
N ILE A 86 0.88 -16.54 6.45
CA ILE A 86 0.48 -16.21 5.07
C ILE A 86 1.09 -17.18 4.06
N TYR A 87 2.37 -17.53 4.20
CA TYR A 87 3.11 -18.31 3.21
C TYR A 87 2.69 -19.78 3.18
N PHE A 88 2.53 -20.43 4.36
CA PHE A 88 2.23 -21.86 4.45
C PHE A 88 0.75 -22.16 4.64
N TYR A 89 -0.01 -21.27 5.27
CA TYR A 89 -1.41 -21.51 5.61
C TYR A 89 -2.38 -20.62 4.85
N ASN A 90 -1.90 -19.74 3.97
CA ASN A 90 -2.73 -18.80 3.19
C ASN A 90 -3.74 -18.00 4.05
N ILE A 91 -3.37 -17.71 5.32
CA ILE A 91 -4.22 -16.93 6.21
C ILE A 91 -4.36 -15.51 5.66
N SER A 92 -5.58 -15.03 5.54
CA SER A 92 -5.83 -13.69 5.00
C SER A 92 -5.23 -12.59 5.87
N PHE A 93 -4.67 -11.57 5.22
CA PHE A 93 -4.01 -10.44 5.88
C PHE A 93 -4.84 -9.78 7.00
N PRO A 94 -6.16 -9.50 6.84
CA PRO A 94 -6.97 -8.95 7.92
C PRO A 94 -7.00 -9.81 9.18
N LEU A 95 -7.00 -11.14 9.04
CA LEU A 95 -6.97 -12.06 10.19
C LEU A 95 -5.63 -12.02 10.93
N ILE A 96 -4.51 -11.89 10.19
CA ILE A 96 -3.17 -11.73 10.79
C ILE A 96 -3.12 -10.44 11.61
N ILE A 97 -3.66 -9.33 11.07
CA ILE A 97 -3.71 -8.05 11.80
C ILE A 97 -4.58 -8.16 13.05
N LEU A 98 -5.78 -8.76 12.95
CA LEU A 98 -6.66 -8.96 14.10
C LEU A 98 -5.98 -9.84 15.18
N GLY A 99 -5.37 -10.95 14.78
CA GLY A 99 -4.61 -11.81 15.71
C GLY A 99 -3.49 -11.06 16.40
N THR A 100 -2.76 -10.22 15.67
CA THR A 100 -1.68 -9.39 16.22
C THR A 100 -2.19 -8.34 17.19
N ILE A 101 -3.33 -7.70 16.91
CA ILE A 101 -3.96 -6.75 17.84
C ILE A 101 -4.36 -7.45 19.13
N VAL A 102 -4.99 -8.63 19.05
CA VAL A 102 -5.37 -9.43 20.22
C VAL A 102 -4.13 -9.81 21.03
N PHE A 103 -3.08 -10.28 20.37
CA PHE A 103 -1.80 -10.60 21.03
C PHE A 103 -1.22 -9.38 21.72
N ALA A 104 -1.17 -8.22 21.08
CA ALA A 104 -0.63 -6.99 21.65
C ALA A 104 -1.40 -6.53 22.89
N LEU A 105 -2.73 -6.69 22.89
CA LEU A 105 -3.58 -6.39 24.05
C LEU A 105 -3.32 -7.32 25.24
N VAL A 106 -3.18 -8.62 24.99
CA VAL A 106 -2.86 -9.61 26.02
C VAL A 106 -1.47 -9.38 26.59
N HIS A 107 -0.47 -9.19 25.71
CA HIS A 107 0.91 -8.93 26.09
C HIS A 107 1.05 -7.65 26.93
N HIS A 108 0.31 -6.59 26.58
CA HIS A 108 0.31 -5.35 27.35
C HIS A 108 -0.23 -5.53 28.77
N LYS A 109 -1.30 -6.33 28.96
CA LYS A 109 -1.82 -6.66 30.29
C LYS A 109 -0.81 -7.41 31.15
N TRP A 110 0.01 -8.26 30.53
CA TRP A 110 1.02 -9.04 31.23
C TRP A 110 2.19 -8.17 31.71
N ILE A 111 2.69 -7.27 30.87
CA ILE A 111 3.81 -6.38 31.22
C ILE A 111 3.41 -5.33 32.26
N ASN A 112 2.23 -4.72 32.15
CA ASN A 112 1.76 -3.73 33.12
C ASN A 112 1.55 -4.33 34.51
N LYS A 113 1.38 -5.65 34.64
CA LYS A 113 1.33 -6.32 35.94
C LYS A 113 2.73 -6.42 36.58
N SER A 114 3.81 -6.26 35.80
CA SER A 114 5.20 -6.38 36.25
C SER A 114 5.91 -5.04 36.46
N ASN A 115 5.43 -3.91 35.89
CA ASN A 115 6.16 -2.64 35.99
C ASN A 115 5.24 -1.48 36.38
N ASN A 116 5.06 -1.30 37.66
CA ASN A 116 4.53 -0.09 38.27
C ASN A 116 5.64 0.92 38.56
N GLN A 117 6.51 1.27 37.60
CA GLN A 117 7.46 2.40 37.73
C GLN A 117 8.18 2.66 36.40
N SER A 118 7.80 3.75 35.76
CA SER A 118 8.73 4.78 35.25
C SER A 118 7.97 5.80 34.40
N ASN A 119 7.57 6.87 35.06
CA ASN A 119 7.34 8.15 34.40
C ASN A 119 8.67 8.65 33.87
N GLN A 120 8.87 8.60 32.56
CA GLN A 120 9.86 9.45 31.91
C GLN A 120 9.13 10.44 31.01
N ASN A 121 8.87 11.61 31.60
CA ASN A 121 8.61 12.84 30.88
C ASN A 121 9.89 13.25 30.16
N SER A 122 10.05 12.82 28.93
CA SER A 122 10.98 13.45 28.00
C SER A 122 10.26 14.63 27.34
N ALA A 123 10.22 15.74 28.07
CA ALA A 123 9.92 17.03 27.46
C ALA A 123 11.06 17.37 26.49
N ILE A 124 10.86 17.15 25.21
CA ILE A 124 11.72 17.70 24.16
C ILE A 124 11.33 19.17 24.09
N ASN A 125 12.13 20.03 24.76
CA ASN A 125 12.11 21.47 24.53
C ASN A 125 12.68 21.71 23.11
N GLN A 126 11.81 21.65 22.10
CA GLN A 126 12.13 22.20 20.79
C GLN A 126 11.87 23.72 20.87
N ASP A 127 12.81 24.51 20.36
CA ASP A 127 12.64 25.94 20.17
C ASP A 127 11.49 26.16 19.17
N GLU A 128 10.27 26.40 19.67
CA GLU A 128 9.05 26.60 18.86
C GLU A 128 9.00 27.98 18.18
N LYS A 129 10.05 28.80 18.33
CA LYS A 129 10.15 30.12 17.71
C LYS A 129 10.24 30.01 16.19
N GLY A 130 9.16 30.40 15.52
CA GLY A 130 9.09 30.44 14.05
C GLY A 130 8.10 29.46 13.41
N TYR A 131 7.43 28.60 14.17
CA TYR A 131 6.38 27.74 13.65
C TYR A 131 5.00 28.40 13.75
N TYR A 132 4.18 28.25 12.70
CA TYR A 132 2.80 28.75 12.66
C TYR A 132 1.87 28.03 13.64
N LEU A 133 2.11 26.73 13.89
CA LEU A 133 1.45 25.91 14.89
C LEU A 133 2.48 25.47 15.92
N THR A 134 2.19 25.75 17.20
CA THR A 134 2.98 25.34 18.36
C THR A 134 2.18 24.38 19.22
N THR A 135 2.81 23.71 20.16
CA THR A 135 2.13 22.81 21.13
C THR A 135 1.06 23.54 21.96
N SER A 136 1.17 24.86 22.11
CA SER A 136 0.22 25.73 22.79
C SER A 136 -0.89 26.29 21.89
N SER A 137 -0.83 26.09 20.57
CA SER A 137 -1.82 26.61 19.63
C SER A 137 -3.18 25.95 19.82
N VAL A 138 -4.20 26.75 20.11
CA VAL A 138 -5.59 26.27 20.20
C VAL A 138 -6.16 26.16 18.78
N ILE A 139 -6.45 24.93 18.34
CA ILE A 139 -7.07 24.67 17.04
C ILE A 139 -8.59 24.62 17.22
N PRO A 140 -9.35 25.65 16.75
CA PRO A 140 -10.78 25.79 17.09
C PRO A 140 -11.64 24.59 16.64
N HIS A 141 -11.22 23.87 15.59
CA HIS A 141 -11.98 22.76 15.01
C HIS A 141 -11.47 21.36 15.43
N ALA A 142 -10.44 21.26 16.30
CA ALA A 142 -9.90 20.00 16.80
C ALA A 142 -10.70 19.42 17.98
N GLY A 143 -11.65 20.18 18.56
CA GLY A 143 -12.48 19.73 19.66
C GLY A 143 -13.38 18.56 19.28
N PHE A 144 -13.40 17.51 20.12
CA PHE A 144 -14.30 16.36 19.93
C PHE A 144 -15.75 16.77 20.21
N GLN A 145 -16.65 16.54 19.23
CA GLN A 145 -18.09 16.74 19.35
C GLN A 145 -18.82 15.53 18.75
N LEU A 146 -19.62 14.84 19.56
CA LEU A 146 -20.34 13.63 19.13
C LEU A 146 -21.28 13.91 17.94
N LYS A 147 -22.00 15.04 17.94
CA LYS A 147 -22.87 15.45 16.83
C LYS A 147 -22.10 15.57 15.50
N ARG A 148 -20.90 16.15 15.54
CA ARG A 148 -20.02 16.28 14.38
C ARG A 148 -19.53 14.92 13.92
N LEU A 149 -19.11 14.04 14.82
CA LEU A 149 -18.68 12.68 14.50
C LEU A 149 -19.79 11.90 13.79
N VAL A 150 -21.01 11.89 14.35
CA VAL A 150 -22.16 11.21 13.74
C VAL A 150 -22.49 11.78 12.36
N SER A 151 -22.49 13.12 12.22
CA SER A 151 -22.72 13.76 10.92
C SER A 151 -21.66 13.40 9.89
N GLN A 152 -20.38 13.29 10.26
CA GLN A 152 -19.30 12.89 9.38
C GLN A 152 -19.40 11.43 8.97
N ILE A 153 -19.76 10.54 9.89
CA ILE A 153 -19.99 9.11 9.58
C ILE A 153 -21.21 8.97 8.67
N ALA A 154 -22.31 9.70 8.91
CA ALA A 154 -23.47 9.68 8.04
C ALA A 154 -23.15 10.18 6.63
N LEU A 155 -22.40 11.28 6.51
CA LEU A 155 -21.94 11.81 5.24
C LEU A 155 -21.04 10.78 4.49
N PHE A 156 -20.11 10.15 5.22
CA PHE A 156 -19.27 9.08 4.67
C PHE A 156 -20.13 7.93 4.13
N ALA A 157 -21.13 7.48 4.90
CA ALA A 157 -22.02 6.39 4.46
C ALA A 157 -22.80 6.77 3.20
N ILE A 158 -23.31 8.00 3.11
CA ILE A 158 -23.99 8.50 1.90
C ILE A 158 -23.03 8.53 0.71
N LEU A 159 -21.83 9.11 0.87
CA LEU A 159 -20.82 9.17 -0.17
C LEU A 159 -20.34 7.77 -0.58
N TRP A 160 -20.28 6.83 0.36
CA TRP A 160 -19.88 5.45 0.08
C TRP A 160 -20.95 4.71 -0.76
N VAL A 161 -22.23 4.91 -0.45
CA VAL A 161 -23.34 4.23 -1.14
C VAL A 161 -23.64 4.88 -2.51
N ALA A 162 -23.44 6.20 -2.65
CA ALA A 162 -23.87 6.94 -3.85
C ALA A 162 -23.30 6.39 -5.17
N PRO A 163 -21.99 6.10 -5.33
CA PRO A 163 -21.48 5.50 -6.57
C PRO A 163 -22.02 4.08 -6.81
N LEU A 164 -22.26 3.29 -5.76
CA LEU A 164 -22.84 1.95 -5.89
C LEU A 164 -24.26 2.00 -6.44
N LEU A 165 -25.10 2.95 -5.99
CA LEU A 165 -26.43 3.14 -6.55
C LEU A 165 -26.37 3.55 -8.03
N LEU A 166 -25.39 4.38 -8.39
CA LEU A 166 -25.16 4.75 -9.78
C LEU A 166 -24.80 3.52 -10.64
N PHE A 167 -23.85 2.70 -10.18
CA PHE A 167 -23.49 1.46 -10.88
C PHE A 167 -24.62 0.44 -10.92
N TYR A 168 -25.44 0.36 -9.87
CA TYR A 168 -26.62 -0.52 -9.86
C TYR A 168 -27.62 -0.14 -10.97
N SER A 169 -27.79 1.16 -11.22
CA SER A 169 -28.73 1.66 -12.24
C SER A 169 -28.18 1.64 -13.68
N LEU A 170 -26.86 1.76 -13.85
CA LEU A 170 -26.26 1.96 -15.17
C LEU A 170 -25.45 0.77 -15.69
N SER A 171 -24.98 -0.13 -14.81
CA SER A 171 -24.08 -1.20 -15.22
C SER A 171 -24.78 -2.55 -15.30
N SER A 172 -24.52 -3.30 -16.38
CA SER A 172 -24.97 -4.69 -16.52
C SER A 172 -24.27 -5.67 -15.57
N ASN A 173 -23.10 -5.32 -15.08
CA ASN A 173 -22.32 -6.16 -14.14
C ASN A 173 -22.10 -5.41 -12.81
N PHE A 174 -23.17 -5.24 -12.04
CA PHE A 174 -23.11 -4.58 -10.74
C PHE A 174 -22.23 -5.35 -9.75
N SER A 175 -22.21 -6.68 -9.84
CA SER A 175 -21.40 -7.55 -8.94
C SER A 175 -19.92 -7.16 -8.94
N PHE A 176 -19.34 -6.87 -10.09
CA PHE A 176 -17.96 -6.41 -10.20
C PHE A 176 -17.73 -5.08 -9.44
N TRP A 177 -18.60 -4.09 -9.64
CA TRP A 177 -18.47 -2.77 -9.00
C TRP A 177 -18.63 -2.86 -7.49
N GLN A 178 -19.56 -3.69 -7.03
CA GLN A 178 -19.73 -3.96 -5.61
C GLN A 178 -18.47 -4.62 -5.01
N GLN A 179 -17.94 -5.65 -5.66
CA GLN A 179 -16.73 -6.35 -5.23
C GLN A 179 -15.53 -5.40 -5.16
N LEU A 180 -15.33 -4.59 -6.22
CA LEU A 180 -14.27 -3.60 -6.30
C LEU A 180 -14.35 -2.60 -5.14
N SER A 181 -15.54 -2.03 -4.92
CA SER A 181 -15.78 -1.00 -3.90
C SER A 181 -15.58 -1.55 -2.49
N LEU A 182 -16.12 -2.72 -2.18
CA LEU A 182 -15.97 -3.37 -0.88
C LEU A 182 -14.50 -3.74 -0.62
N PHE A 183 -13.83 -4.32 -1.61
CA PHE A 183 -12.45 -4.75 -1.47
C PHE A 183 -11.50 -3.59 -1.19
N PHE A 184 -11.56 -2.49 -1.96
CA PHE A 184 -10.66 -1.36 -1.76
C PHE A 184 -11.01 -0.54 -0.52
N THR A 185 -12.27 -0.50 -0.12
CA THR A 185 -12.66 0.03 1.20
C THR A 185 -12.05 -0.79 2.33
N GLN A 186 -12.14 -2.12 2.26
CA GLN A 186 -11.54 -3.01 3.24
C GLN A 186 -10.01 -2.87 3.26
N ALA A 187 -9.37 -2.82 2.09
CA ALA A 187 -7.93 -2.60 1.98
C ALA A 187 -7.51 -1.29 2.66
N ALA A 188 -8.27 -0.20 2.47
CA ALA A 188 -7.99 1.08 3.10
C ALA A 188 -8.09 1.02 4.64
N PHE A 189 -9.08 0.30 5.19
CA PHE A 189 -9.24 0.13 6.64
C PHE A 189 -8.14 -0.72 7.28
N VAL A 190 -7.58 -1.68 6.56
CA VAL A 190 -6.51 -2.56 7.08
C VAL A 190 -5.11 -2.07 6.75
N THR A 191 -4.98 -0.92 6.08
CA THR A 191 -3.68 -0.33 5.74
C THR A 191 -3.04 0.33 6.97
N PHE A 192 -2.18 -0.41 7.66
CA PHE A 192 -1.36 0.10 8.76
C PHE A 192 0.13 0.05 8.39
N GLY A 193 0.88 1.11 8.67
CA GLY A 193 2.33 1.12 8.51
C GLY A 193 2.86 1.58 7.15
N GLY A 194 1.98 1.96 6.21
CA GLY A 194 2.35 2.53 4.90
C GLY A 194 1.84 1.74 3.69
N ALA A 195 2.04 2.28 2.49
CA ALA A 195 1.48 1.71 1.26
C ALA A 195 1.96 0.29 0.97
N TYR A 196 3.24 -0.01 1.22
CA TYR A 196 3.77 -1.38 1.06
C TYR A 196 3.10 -2.42 1.95
N ALA A 197 2.48 -1.99 3.06
CA ALA A 197 1.82 -2.88 3.99
C ALA A 197 0.57 -3.56 3.42
N VAL A 198 -0.17 -2.87 2.57
CA VAL A 198 -1.41 -3.39 1.97
C VAL A 198 -1.17 -4.13 0.66
N LEU A 199 -0.04 -3.89 -0.02
CA LEU A 199 0.27 -4.50 -1.31
C LEU A 199 0.22 -6.04 -1.30
N PRO A 200 0.73 -6.76 -0.28
CA PRO A 200 0.61 -8.21 -0.23
C PRO A 200 -0.85 -8.68 -0.26
N TYR A 201 -1.71 -8.02 0.50
CA TYR A 201 -3.13 -8.32 0.53
C TYR A 201 -3.80 -8.05 -0.81
N VAL A 202 -3.48 -6.91 -1.44
CA VAL A 202 -4.04 -6.56 -2.75
C VAL A 202 -3.51 -7.51 -3.83
N ALA A 203 -2.22 -7.85 -3.84
CA ALA A 203 -1.64 -8.78 -4.79
C ALA A 203 -2.32 -10.16 -4.69
N GLN A 204 -2.41 -10.72 -3.48
CA GLN A 204 -3.06 -12.01 -3.26
C GLN A 204 -4.52 -11.99 -3.74
N GLN A 205 -5.31 -11.00 -3.34
CA GLN A 205 -6.73 -10.96 -3.70
C GLN A 205 -6.94 -10.68 -5.18
N ALA A 206 -6.23 -9.72 -5.75
CA ALA A 206 -6.44 -9.29 -7.13
C ALA A 206 -5.89 -10.30 -8.15
N VAL A 207 -4.81 -11.02 -7.83
CA VAL A 207 -4.19 -12.01 -8.71
C VAL A 207 -4.81 -13.39 -8.53
N GLU A 208 -4.84 -13.89 -7.28
CA GLU A 208 -5.22 -15.28 -7.02
C GLU A 208 -6.74 -15.49 -6.96
N ASN A 209 -7.45 -14.61 -6.23
CA ASN A 209 -8.87 -14.81 -5.97
C ASN A 209 -9.77 -14.16 -7.03
N PHE A 210 -9.52 -12.89 -7.38
CA PHE A 210 -10.35 -12.17 -8.33
C PHE A 210 -9.87 -12.31 -9.77
N GLN A 211 -8.62 -12.68 -9.98
CA GLN A 211 -7.99 -12.83 -11.29
C GLN A 211 -8.13 -11.57 -12.17
N TRP A 212 -8.08 -10.38 -11.53
CA TRP A 212 -8.16 -9.10 -12.23
C TRP A 212 -6.90 -8.78 -13.04
N LEU A 213 -5.77 -9.36 -12.67
CA LEU A 213 -4.49 -9.21 -13.37
C LEU A 213 -3.56 -10.36 -13.01
N SER A 214 -2.56 -10.59 -13.85
CA SER A 214 -1.51 -11.59 -13.56
C SER A 214 -0.47 -11.04 -12.57
N SER A 215 0.35 -11.95 -11.98
CA SER A 215 1.49 -11.57 -11.12
C SER A 215 2.46 -10.64 -11.86
N ALA A 216 2.72 -10.90 -13.14
CA ALA A 216 3.58 -10.05 -13.97
C ALA A 216 2.99 -8.64 -14.13
N GLN A 217 1.71 -8.53 -14.41
CA GLN A 217 1.00 -7.25 -14.51
C GLN A 217 0.95 -6.51 -13.17
N MET A 218 0.87 -7.23 -12.03
CA MET A 218 0.94 -6.60 -10.71
C MET A 218 2.30 -5.95 -10.47
N ILE A 219 3.41 -6.59 -10.90
CA ILE A 219 4.77 -6.01 -10.82
C ILE A 219 4.90 -4.81 -11.76
N ASP A 220 4.36 -4.91 -12.98
CA ASP A 220 4.33 -3.80 -13.94
C ASP A 220 3.55 -2.59 -13.37
N GLY A 221 2.38 -2.85 -12.74
CA GLY A 221 1.59 -1.83 -12.06
C GLY A 221 2.34 -1.18 -10.90
N LEU A 222 3.15 -1.95 -10.15
CA LEU A 222 3.99 -1.40 -9.10
C LEU A 222 5.10 -0.50 -9.70
N ALA A 223 5.72 -0.91 -10.81
CA ALA A 223 6.67 -0.07 -11.53
C ALA A 223 6.05 1.26 -11.98
N LEU A 224 4.85 1.22 -12.55
CA LEU A 224 4.11 2.41 -12.95
C LEU A 224 3.75 3.29 -11.74
N GLY A 225 3.36 2.69 -10.62
CA GLY A 225 3.09 3.41 -9.39
C GLY A 225 4.31 4.11 -8.80
N GLU A 226 5.48 3.45 -8.82
CA GLU A 226 6.75 4.02 -8.34
C GLU A 226 7.27 5.16 -9.23
N THR A 227 6.96 5.15 -10.52
CA THR A 227 7.34 6.23 -11.45
C THR A 227 6.39 7.42 -11.38
N THR A 228 5.25 7.29 -10.71
CA THR A 228 4.21 8.32 -10.66
C THR A 228 4.39 9.20 -9.42
N PRO A 229 4.43 10.55 -9.56
CA PRO A 229 4.49 11.45 -8.42
C PRO A 229 3.19 11.36 -7.60
N GLY A 230 3.30 11.28 -6.26
CA GLY A 230 2.15 11.21 -5.35
C GLY A 230 2.23 10.06 -4.36
N PRO A 231 1.10 9.65 -3.78
CA PRO A 231 1.10 8.56 -2.81
C PRO A 231 1.32 7.21 -3.48
N LEU A 232 2.29 6.42 -3.00
CA LEU A 232 2.61 5.09 -3.54
C LEU A 232 1.39 4.14 -3.60
N ILE A 233 0.43 4.29 -2.69
CA ILE A 233 -0.80 3.47 -2.68
C ILE A 233 -1.61 3.60 -3.99
N MET A 234 -1.29 4.57 -4.84
CA MET A 234 -1.93 4.75 -6.14
C MET A 234 -1.72 3.56 -7.09
N VAL A 235 -0.78 2.68 -6.84
CA VAL A 235 -0.67 1.41 -7.57
C VAL A 235 -1.98 0.60 -7.54
N LEU A 236 -2.79 0.75 -6.48
CA LEU A 236 -4.10 0.12 -6.37
C LEU A 236 -5.06 0.60 -7.48
N ALA A 237 -4.89 1.85 -7.92
CA ALA A 237 -5.69 2.41 -9.01
C ALA A 237 -5.43 1.67 -10.35
N PHE A 238 -4.17 1.29 -10.62
CA PHE A 238 -3.83 0.42 -11.75
C PHE A 238 -4.51 -0.96 -11.62
N VAL A 239 -4.51 -1.56 -10.43
CA VAL A 239 -5.21 -2.84 -10.19
C VAL A 239 -6.71 -2.72 -10.52
N GLY A 240 -7.35 -1.63 -10.09
CA GLY A 240 -8.75 -1.37 -10.42
C GLY A 240 -8.99 -1.11 -11.91
N PHE A 241 -8.03 -0.45 -12.59
CA PHE A 241 -8.07 -0.30 -14.04
C PHE A 241 -8.06 -1.67 -14.73
N MET A 242 -7.11 -2.54 -14.39
CA MET A 242 -6.99 -3.87 -14.98
C MET A 242 -8.23 -4.73 -14.73
N GLY A 243 -8.76 -4.69 -13.49
CA GLY A 243 -9.99 -5.38 -13.14
C GLY A 243 -11.17 -4.95 -14.00
N GLY A 244 -11.41 -3.63 -14.15
CA GLY A 244 -12.46 -3.08 -14.98
C GLY A 244 -12.25 -3.38 -16.47
N TYR A 245 -11.02 -3.25 -16.95
CA TYR A 245 -10.66 -3.55 -18.33
C TYR A 245 -10.97 -5.00 -18.71
N GLN A 246 -10.58 -5.96 -17.86
CA GLN A 246 -10.83 -7.38 -18.13
C GLN A 246 -12.30 -7.77 -17.94
N ALA A 247 -12.95 -7.30 -16.85
CA ALA A 247 -14.34 -7.65 -16.55
C ALA A 247 -15.36 -7.22 -17.62
N PHE A 248 -15.01 -6.22 -18.45
CA PHE A 248 -15.89 -5.68 -19.49
C PHE A 248 -15.29 -5.81 -20.91
N GLY A 249 -14.64 -6.93 -21.19
CA GLY A 249 -14.19 -7.30 -22.53
C GLY A 249 -13.18 -6.32 -23.13
N SER A 250 -12.16 -5.93 -22.39
CA SER A 250 -11.08 -5.03 -22.79
C SER A 250 -11.56 -3.58 -23.06
N SER A 251 -12.57 -3.13 -22.31
CA SER A 251 -13.11 -1.79 -22.40
C SER A 251 -12.24 -0.76 -21.68
N LEU A 252 -11.65 0.19 -22.42
CA LEU A 252 -10.88 1.31 -21.84
C LEU A 252 -11.74 2.18 -20.92
N LEU A 253 -13.03 2.36 -21.25
CA LEU A 253 -13.95 3.11 -20.40
C LEU A 253 -14.15 2.41 -19.07
N ALA A 254 -14.42 1.10 -19.07
CA ALA A 254 -14.60 0.32 -17.85
C ALA A 254 -13.30 0.26 -17.02
N GLY A 255 -12.15 0.13 -17.67
CA GLY A 255 -10.85 0.25 -17.01
C GLY A 255 -10.65 1.61 -16.33
N SER A 256 -10.96 2.70 -17.05
CA SER A 256 -10.87 4.06 -16.52
C SER A 256 -11.79 4.27 -15.31
N LEU A 257 -13.04 3.80 -15.40
CA LEU A 257 -14.00 3.82 -14.29
C LEU A 257 -13.51 2.94 -13.14
N GLY A 258 -12.90 1.79 -13.40
CA GLY A 258 -12.29 0.92 -12.39
C GLY A 258 -11.20 1.63 -11.61
N LEU A 259 -10.30 2.35 -12.30
CA LEU A 259 -9.26 3.17 -11.69
C LEU A 259 -9.85 4.27 -10.80
N LEU A 260 -10.82 5.02 -11.30
CA LEU A 260 -11.47 6.10 -10.54
C LEU A 260 -12.22 5.57 -9.32
N THR A 261 -12.95 4.48 -9.48
CA THR A 261 -13.70 3.81 -8.41
C THR A 261 -12.74 3.31 -7.32
N THR A 262 -11.67 2.64 -7.70
CA THR A 262 -10.64 2.18 -6.75
C THR A 262 -10.01 3.34 -6.00
N THR A 263 -9.63 4.40 -6.71
CA THR A 263 -9.08 5.60 -6.07
C THR A 263 -10.09 6.19 -5.08
N TYR A 264 -11.34 6.31 -5.48
CA TYR A 264 -12.40 6.85 -4.63
C TYR A 264 -12.57 6.02 -3.34
N TYR A 265 -12.73 4.71 -3.45
CA TYR A 265 -12.96 3.83 -2.30
C TYR A 265 -11.72 3.58 -1.44
N THR A 266 -10.53 3.81 -1.97
CA THR A 266 -9.28 3.79 -1.20
C THR A 266 -9.10 5.07 -0.37
N PHE A 267 -9.41 6.24 -0.94
CA PHE A 267 -9.14 7.52 -0.26
C PHE A 267 -10.33 8.03 0.57
N LEU A 268 -11.55 7.63 0.28
CA LEU A 268 -12.73 8.04 1.06
C LEU A 268 -12.59 7.68 2.56
N PRO A 269 -12.16 6.46 2.96
CA PRO A 269 -11.84 6.16 4.36
C PRO A 269 -10.73 7.03 4.94
N CYS A 270 -9.71 7.41 4.15
CA CYS A 270 -8.64 8.28 4.62
C CYS A 270 -9.18 9.67 5.03
N PHE A 271 -10.12 10.22 4.26
CA PHE A 271 -10.80 11.47 4.63
C PHE A 271 -11.65 11.29 5.90
N LEU A 272 -12.34 10.16 6.03
CA LEU A 272 -13.08 9.85 7.28
C LEU A 272 -12.13 9.83 8.49
N PHE A 273 -10.98 9.15 8.38
CA PHE A 273 -10.00 9.09 9.47
C PHE A 273 -9.44 10.47 9.82
N ILE A 274 -9.25 11.35 8.83
CA ILE A 274 -8.77 12.70 9.11
C ILE A 274 -9.87 13.54 9.77
N PHE A 275 -11.07 13.57 9.22
CA PHE A 275 -12.10 14.50 9.69
C PHE A 275 -12.78 14.03 10.97
N ALA A 276 -13.04 12.74 11.11
CA ALA A 276 -13.65 12.14 12.29
C ALA A 276 -12.62 11.65 13.31
N GLY A 277 -11.49 11.16 12.84
CA GLY A 277 -10.46 10.53 13.67
C GLY A 277 -9.45 11.51 14.27
N ALA A 278 -9.09 12.59 13.58
CA ALA A 278 -8.06 13.51 14.06
C ALA A 278 -8.32 14.06 15.47
N PRO A 279 -9.54 14.51 15.84
CA PRO A 279 -9.83 14.97 17.19
C PRO A 279 -9.65 13.89 18.26
N ILE A 280 -9.82 12.61 17.88
CA ILE A 280 -9.63 11.46 18.77
C ILE A 280 -8.13 11.15 18.88
N ILE A 281 -7.42 11.18 17.77
CA ILE A 281 -5.97 10.90 17.69
C ILE A 281 -5.20 11.91 18.52
N GLU A 282 -5.53 13.21 18.44
CA GLU A 282 -4.87 14.25 19.25
C GLU A 282 -5.01 14.00 20.75
N LYS A 283 -6.16 13.49 21.21
CA LYS A 283 -6.34 13.10 22.60
C LYS A 283 -5.59 11.82 22.99
N THR A 284 -5.36 10.94 22.04
CA THR A 284 -4.81 9.60 22.28
C THR A 284 -3.35 9.43 21.84
N GLN A 285 -2.73 10.46 21.25
CA GLN A 285 -1.34 10.40 20.75
C GLN A 285 -0.30 10.05 21.83
N HIS A 286 -0.61 10.35 23.11
CA HIS A 286 0.24 10.00 24.25
C HIS A 286 -0.13 8.65 24.88
N ASN A 287 -1.16 7.96 24.37
CA ASN A 287 -1.59 6.68 24.93
C ASN A 287 -0.58 5.56 24.55
N THR A 288 0.10 5.05 25.57
CA THR A 288 1.10 3.98 25.44
C THR A 288 0.49 2.69 24.89
N HIS A 289 -0.77 2.39 25.18
CA HIS A 289 -1.47 1.20 24.69
C HIS A 289 -1.59 1.22 23.17
N ILE A 290 -2.00 2.36 22.59
CA ILE A 290 -2.16 2.51 21.14
C ILE A 290 -0.81 2.39 20.44
N LYS A 291 0.21 3.06 20.97
CA LYS A 291 1.58 2.95 20.43
C LYS A 291 2.09 1.51 20.45
N HIS A 292 1.82 0.79 21.53
CA HIS A 292 2.21 -0.62 21.68
C HIS A 292 1.51 -1.50 20.63
N ILE A 293 0.18 -1.37 20.47
CA ILE A 293 -0.57 -2.12 19.44
C ILE A 293 -0.03 -1.83 18.05
N LEU A 294 0.15 -0.56 17.69
CA LEU A 294 0.67 -0.16 16.37
C LEU A 294 2.08 -0.71 16.12
N SER A 295 2.92 -0.79 17.14
CA SER A 295 4.27 -1.37 17.03
C SER A 295 4.21 -2.85 16.64
N PHE A 296 3.35 -3.64 17.30
CA PHE A 296 3.17 -5.05 16.97
C PHE A 296 2.53 -5.27 15.60
N VAL A 297 1.53 -4.46 15.24
CA VAL A 297 0.92 -4.48 13.91
C VAL A 297 1.97 -4.20 12.83
N THR A 298 2.84 -3.20 13.02
CA THR A 298 3.90 -2.90 12.06
C THR A 298 4.94 -4.03 11.97
N ALA A 299 5.20 -4.74 13.07
CA ALA A 299 6.06 -5.92 13.06
C ALA A 299 5.42 -7.08 12.26
N ALA A 300 4.12 -7.35 12.44
CA ALA A 300 3.40 -8.35 11.66
C ALA A 300 3.43 -8.03 10.16
N VAL A 301 3.19 -6.76 9.82
CA VAL A 301 3.27 -6.25 8.44
C VAL A 301 4.64 -6.51 7.81
N THR A 302 5.73 -6.43 8.57
CA THR A 302 7.07 -6.75 8.03
C THR A 302 7.16 -8.20 7.55
N GLY A 303 6.57 -9.16 8.28
CA GLY A 303 6.50 -10.56 7.84
C GLY A 303 5.66 -10.75 6.58
N VAL A 304 4.57 -9.98 6.46
CA VAL A 304 3.70 -10.03 5.28
C VAL A 304 4.37 -9.42 4.04
N ILE A 305 5.15 -8.33 4.22
CA ILE A 305 5.94 -7.76 3.10
C ILE A 305 7.06 -8.72 2.67
N LEU A 306 7.64 -9.49 3.59
CA LEU A 306 8.60 -10.55 3.24
C LEU A 306 7.96 -11.58 2.29
N ASN A 307 6.71 -11.99 2.57
CA ASN A 307 5.97 -12.88 1.67
C ASN A 307 5.77 -12.28 0.27
N LEU A 308 5.36 -11.00 0.19
CA LEU A 308 5.23 -10.30 -1.09
C LEU A 308 6.57 -10.23 -1.84
N THR A 309 7.64 -9.97 -1.12
CA THR A 309 8.99 -9.91 -1.70
C THR A 309 9.38 -11.23 -2.35
N LEU A 310 9.12 -12.35 -1.67
CA LEU A 310 9.36 -13.69 -2.21
C LEU A 310 8.45 -13.97 -3.41
N TYR A 311 7.17 -13.67 -3.30
CA TYR A 311 6.19 -13.86 -4.38
C TYR A 311 6.61 -13.12 -5.67
N PHE A 312 7.06 -11.87 -5.57
CA PHE A 312 7.54 -11.13 -6.73
C PHE A 312 8.91 -11.62 -7.23
N ALA A 313 9.80 -12.00 -6.32
CA ALA A 313 11.09 -12.56 -6.69
C ALA A 313 10.90 -13.88 -7.47
N GLU A 314 10.02 -14.76 -7.02
CA GLU A 314 9.69 -16.01 -7.71
C GLU A 314 9.13 -15.75 -9.11
N ALA A 315 8.17 -14.82 -9.25
CA ALA A 315 7.58 -14.46 -10.53
C ALA A 315 8.61 -13.91 -11.53
N VAL A 316 9.60 -13.15 -11.06
CA VAL A 316 10.64 -12.52 -11.90
C VAL A 316 11.78 -13.49 -12.20
N ILE A 317 12.14 -14.36 -11.25
CA ILE A 317 13.27 -15.28 -11.39
C ILE A 317 12.88 -16.54 -12.19
N PHE A 318 11.67 -17.06 -11.99
CA PHE A 318 11.23 -18.33 -12.62
C PHE A 318 10.20 -18.12 -13.73
N GLY A 319 9.70 -16.88 -13.94
CA GLY A 319 8.66 -16.57 -14.93
C GLY A 319 7.27 -17.14 -14.58
N LYS A 320 7.15 -17.83 -13.46
CA LYS A 320 5.92 -18.42 -12.93
C LYS A 320 5.92 -18.29 -11.42
N THR A 321 4.75 -18.10 -10.81
CA THR A 321 4.61 -18.29 -9.36
C THR A 321 4.73 -19.78 -9.06
N ALA A 322 5.78 -20.16 -8.33
CA ALA A 322 5.98 -21.53 -7.93
C ALA A 322 4.91 -21.95 -6.88
N GLU A 323 4.26 -23.07 -7.09
CA GLU A 323 3.32 -23.61 -6.10
C GLU A 323 4.01 -24.00 -4.79
N ASN A 324 5.32 -24.24 -4.80
CA ASN A 324 6.14 -24.54 -3.62
C ASN A 324 7.62 -24.27 -3.87
N LEU A 325 8.31 -23.61 -2.92
CA LEU A 325 9.78 -23.44 -2.92
C LEU A 325 10.56 -24.77 -3.03
N LEU A 326 9.94 -25.90 -2.68
CA LEU A 326 10.57 -27.23 -2.72
C LEU A 326 10.61 -27.85 -4.13
N SER A 327 9.86 -27.28 -5.09
CA SER A 327 9.80 -27.75 -6.49
C SER A 327 10.61 -26.88 -7.45
N ILE A 328 11.61 -26.15 -6.96
CA ILE A 328 12.44 -25.25 -7.77
C ILE A 328 13.21 -26.03 -8.82
N ASN A 329 12.92 -25.78 -10.09
CA ASN A 329 13.68 -26.28 -11.21
C ASN A 329 14.79 -25.28 -11.57
N TRP A 330 16.02 -25.57 -11.14
CA TRP A 330 17.18 -24.68 -11.32
C TRP A 330 17.51 -24.38 -12.80
N HIS A 331 17.00 -25.17 -13.74
CA HIS A 331 17.14 -24.93 -15.18
C HIS A 331 16.24 -23.82 -15.72
N GLU A 332 15.18 -23.45 -14.97
CA GLU A 332 14.26 -22.37 -15.36
C GLU A 332 14.66 -20.99 -14.79
N VAL A 333 15.74 -20.92 -14.03
CA VAL A 333 16.22 -19.68 -13.41
C VAL A 333 16.67 -18.68 -14.47
N GLN A 334 16.03 -17.53 -14.49
CA GLN A 334 16.45 -16.39 -15.34
C GLN A 334 17.61 -15.64 -14.67
N TRP A 335 18.84 -16.15 -14.87
CA TRP A 335 20.03 -15.62 -14.22
C TRP A 335 20.28 -14.14 -14.48
N LEU A 336 19.88 -13.64 -15.63
CA LEU A 336 19.99 -12.22 -15.96
C LEU A 336 19.17 -11.35 -15.00
N ASN A 337 17.95 -11.78 -14.66
CA ASN A 337 17.09 -11.10 -13.70
C ASN A 337 17.68 -11.14 -12.28
N VAL A 338 18.25 -12.29 -11.87
CA VAL A 338 18.91 -12.43 -10.56
C VAL A 338 20.06 -11.44 -10.44
N ILE A 339 20.94 -11.40 -11.45
CA ILE A 339 22.08 -10.47 -11.49
C ILE A 339 21.57 -9.03 -11.43
N TRP A 340 20.53 -8.69 -12.20
CA TRP A 340 19.99 -7.33 -12.21
C TRP A 340 19.33 -6.94 -10.90
N ILE A 341 18.65 -7.86 -10.19
CA ILE A 341 18.13 -7.64 -8.82
C ILE A 341 19.30 -7.27 -7.88
N VAL A 342 20.38 -8.05 -7.89
CA VAL A 342 21.54 -7.80 -7.03
C VAL A 342 22.18 -6.45 -7.33
N ILE A 343 22.40 -6.14 -8.61
CA ILE A 343 22.93 -4.84 -9.04
C ILE A 343 22.00 -3.71 -8.58
N SER A 344 20.68 -3.87 -8.75
CA SER A 344 19.69 -2.88 -8.34
C SER A 344 19.69 -2.64 -6.82
N VAL A 345 19.79 -3.70 -6.02
CA VAL A 345 19.91 -3.56 -4.56
C VAL A 345 21.19 -2.80 -4.19
N ILE A 346 22.32 -3.10 -4.82
CA ILE A 346 23.60 -2.42 -4.58
C ILE A 346 23.50 -0.94 -5.01
N ALA A 347 22.95 -0.67 -6.18
CA ALA A 347 22.81 0.68 -6.74
C ALA A 347 21.97 1.58 -5.83
N LEU A 348 20.81 1.09 -5.41
CA LEU A 348 19.86 1.85 -4.59
C LEU A 348 20.32 1.94 -3.12
N TYR A 349 20.87 0.85 -2.54
CA TYR A 349 21.24 0.81 -1.13
C TYR A 349 22.62 1.44 -0.86
N ARG A 350 23.65 1.04 -1.63
CA ARG A 350 25.06 1.45 -1.39
C ARG A 350 25.39 2.77 -2.04
N PHE A 351 24.97 2.96 -3.30
CA PHE A 351 25.24 4.19 -4.05
C PHE A 351 24.16 5.24 -3.89
N LYS A 352 23.00 4.89 -3.30
CA LYS A 352 21.87 5.80 -3.06
C LYS A 352 21.42 6.52 -4.33
N ILE A 353 21.47 5.84 -5.47
CA ILE A 353 20.96 6.38 -6.73
C ILE A 353 19.46 6.65 -6.57
N ASP A 354 18.99 7.76 -7.13
CA ASP A 354 17.56 8.06 -7.13
C ASP A 354 16.76 6.95 -7.80
N MET A 355 15.63 6.61 -7.21
CA MET A 355 14.81 5.48 -7.64
C MET A 355 14.29 5.66 -9.06
N LEU A 356 13.85 6.88 -9.42
CA LEU A 356 13.35 7.17 -10.77
C LEU A 356 14.43 7.04 -11.82
N ILE A 357 15.64 7.51 -11.51
CA ILE A 357 16.81 7.36 -12.39
C ILE A 357 17.12 5.88 -12.57
N TRP A 358 17.10 5.07 -11.49
CA TRP A 358 17.39 3.65 -11.57
C TRP A 358 16.33 2.88 -12.36
N LEU A 359 15.06 3.22 -12.22
CA LEU A 359 13.99 2.65 -13.05
C LEU A 359 14.20 2.98 -14.54
N ALA A 360 14.57 4.23 -14.87
CA ALA A 360 14.90 4.59 -16.25
C ALA A 360 16.08 3.79 -16.81
N VAL A 361 17.16 3.61 -16.02
CA VAL A 361 18.31 2.75 -16.39
C VAL A 361 17.86 1.30 -16.61
N SER A 362 16.99 0.79 -15.75
CA SER A 362 16.48 -0.59 -15.84
C SER A 362 15.56 -0.79 -17.06
N ALA A 363 14.78 0.21 -17.43
CA ALA A 363 14.00 0.19 -18.66
C ALA A 363 14.90 0.14 -19.91
N ILE A 364 15.97 0.97 -19.93
CA ILE A 364 16.96 0.97 -21.02
C ILE A 364 17.70 -0.39 -21.06
N PHE A 365 18.04 -0.97 -19.92
CA PHE A 365 18.61 -2.30 -19.84
C PHE A 365 17.70 -3.35 -20.48
N GLY A 366 16.39 -3.34 -20.21
CA GLY A 366 15.44 -4.23 -20.87
C GLY A 366 15.40 -4.06 -22.39
N LEU A 367 15.45 -2.81 -22.88
CA LEU A 367 15.57 -2.55 -24.33
C LEU A 367 16.87 -3.06 -24.91
N THR A 368 18.00 -2.84 -24.25
CA THR A 368 19.30 -3.31 -24.76
C THR A 368 19.36 -4.83 -24.86
N THR A 369 18.82 -5.54 -23.88
CA THR A 369 18.73 -7.01 -23.94
C THR A 369 17.89 -7.50 -25.11
N TYR A 370 16.79 -6.80 -25.41
CA TYR A 370 15.93 -7.13 -26.55
C TYR A 370 16.61 -6.94 -27.91
N PHE A 371 17.43 -5.87 -28.07
CA PHE A 371 18.10 -5.61 -29.36
C PHE A 371 19.36 -6.46 -29.57
N ILE A 372 19.91 -7.06 -28.50
CA ILE A 372 21.10 -7.90 -28.56
C ILE A 372 20.76 -9.40 -28.71
N ALA A 373 19.61 -9.82 -28.17
CA ALA A 373 19.09 -11.19 -28.29
C ALA A 373 18.40 -11.44 -29.63
#